data_01757d54cc44adba3b6d937bf29f3d4b
#
_entry.id   01757d54cc44adba3b6d937bf29f3d4b
#
_cell.length_a   1.000
_cell.length_b   1.000
_cell.length_c   1.000
_cell.angle_alpha   90.00
_cell.angle_beta   90.00
_cell.angle_gamma   90.00
#
_symmetry.space_group_name_H-M   'P 1'
#
loop_
_entity.id
_entity.type
_entity.pdbx_description
1 polymer ?
#
loop_
_entity_poly.entity_id
_entity_poly.type
_entity_poly.pdbx_seq_one_letter_code
_entity_poly.pdbx_strand_id
1 'polypeptide(L)'
;MFFFFDDEDIQPGASLFDSIKHINEYGEEYWSARELIPLLEYNEYRFFKKVIDKAINACEATDNKASDHFVQVHEMVTIGSGAGREIENYHLSRYACYLIAMNGDPRKRAIALAQTYFAVKTRQQELIDNYDKLNDDNKRLAIRQEMRKHNKSLADAAHNAGVIQPKDYAIFQNAGYKGLYGGMTRQDIHAHKHLKKSQNILDYMGHEELAANLFRATQTEAKLRRENTKGKEAANKTHFDVGAAVRQTIKDLGGTMPEDLPTPKESIRQLEQKFTPKKYRNE
;
A
#
# COMPACT_ATOMS: atom_id res chain seq x y z
N MET A 1 -4.16 10.14 14.13
CA MET A 1 -4.13 11.08 13.00
C MET A 1 -3.64 10.32 11.80
N PHE A 2 -4.53 9.90 10.92
CA PHE A 2 -4.16 9.15 9.72
C PHE A 2 -4.01 10.16 8.58
N PHE A 3 -2.77 10.43 8.18
CA PHE A 3 -2.51 11.08 6.91
C PHE A 3 -2.52 9.97 5.85
N PHE A 4 -3.54 9.99 5.02
CA PHE A 4 -3.59 9.16 3.82
C PHE A 4 -3.06 10.02 2.67
N PHE A 5 -1.81 9.78 2.30
CA PHE A 5 -1.30 10.24 1.01
C PHE A 5 -1.63 9.17 -0.02
N ASP A 6 -2.11 9.57 -1.18
CA ASP A 6 -2.26 8.64 -2.30
C ASP A 6 -0.87 8.13 -2.72
N ASP A 7 -0.77 6.84 -3.06
CA ASP A 7 0.51 6.21 -3.46
C ASP A 7 1.17 6.90 -4.68
N GLU A 8 0.43 7.70 -5.44
CA GLU A 8 0.95 8.50 -6.57
C GLU A 8 1.83 9.67 -6.11
N ASP A 9 1.64 10.19 -4.88
CA ASP A 9 2.43 11.31 -4.34
C ASP A 9 3.73 10.87 -3.64
N ILE A 10 3.96 9.56 -3.42
CA ILE A 10 5.05 9.03 -2.59
C ILE A 10 6.13 8.31 -3.42
N GLN A 11 5.93 8.10 -4.71
CA GLN A 11 6.81 7.32 -5.58
C GLN A 11 8.23 7.87 -5.90
N PRO A 12 8.59 9.16 -5.71
CA PRO A 12 9.93 9.62 -6.10
C PRO A 12 11.08 9.03 -5.27
N GLY A 13 10.83 8.62 -4.02
CA GLY A 13 11.91 8.20 -3.11
C GLY A 13 12.41 6.77 -3.34
N ALA A 14 11.53 5.80 -3.60
CA ALA A 14 11.93 4.40 -3.77
C ALA A 14 12.63 4.17 -5.12
N SER A 15 12.17 4.83 -6.20
CA SER A 15 12.78 4.70 -7.53
C SER A 15 14.18 5.31 -7.61
N LEU A 16 14.48 6.35 -6.80
CA LEU A 16 15.80 6.98 -6.77
C LEU A 16 16.88 6.02 -6.22
N PHE A 17 16.61 5.33 -5.13
CA PHE A 17 17.55 4.35 -4.57
C PHE A 17 17.67 3.11 -5.47
N ASP A 18 16.57 2.64 -6.06
CA ASP A 18 16.59 1.45 -6.92
C ASP A 18 17.37 1.67 -8.23
N SER A 19 17.48 2.91 -8.71
CA SER A 19 18.22 3.24 -9.95
C SER A 19 19.74 3.08 -9.85
N ILE A 20 20.31 3.12 -8.64
CA ILE A 20 21.76 3.02 -8.38
C ILE A 20 22.10 1.81 -7.49
N LYS A 21 21.21 0.85 -7.45
CA LYS A 21 21.40 -0.38 -6.71
C LYS A 21 22.40 -1.30 -7.43
N HIS A 22 23.34 -1.83 -6.66
CA HIS A 22 24.28 -2.88 -7.10
C HIS A 22 23.95 -4.21 -6.45
N ILE A 23 24.44 -5.30 -7.03
CA ILE A 23 24.36 -6.64 -6.47
C ILE A 23 25.80 -7.19 -6.42
N ASN A 24 26.22 -7.67 -5.25
CA ASN A 24 27.54 -8.28 -5.07
C ASN A 24 27.58 -9.73 -5.59
N GLU A 25 28.74 -10.36 -5.53
CA GLU A 25 28.97 -11.76 -5.95
C GLU A 25 28.17 -12.80 -5.15
N TYR A 26 27.68 -12.43 -3.97
CA TYR A 26 26.82 -13.26 -3.10
C TYR A 26 25.31 -13.05 -3.34
N GLY A 27 24.94 -12.16 -4.29
CA GLY A 27 23.55 -11.84 -4.59
C GLY A 27 22.92 -10.82 -3.64
N GLU A 28 23.71 -10.14 -2.80
CA GLU A 28 23.23 -9.14 -1.85
C GLU A 28 23.22 -7.75 -2.48
N GLU A 29 22.17 -6.99 -2.17
CA GLU A 29 22.01 -5.61 -2.63
C GLU A 29 22.90 -4.65 -1.84
N TYR A 30 23.57 -3.74 -2.52
CA TYR A 30 24.31 -2.64 -1.89
C TYR A 30 24.25 -1.36 -2.71
N TRP A 31 24.61 -0.26 -2.07
CA TRP A 31 24.68 1.09 -2.65
C TRP A 31 26.07 1.69 -2.41
N SER A 32 26.63 2.33 -3.43
CA SER A 32 27.84 3.12 -3.29
C SER A 32 27.51 4.47 -2.63
N ALA A 33 28.19 4.81 -1.53
CA ALA A 33 27.98 6.08 -0.86
C ALA A 33 28.26 7.28 -1.79
N ARG A 34 29.20 7.14 -2.71
CA ARG A 34 29.53 8.20 -3.66
C ARG A 34 28.44 8.43 -4.70
N GLU A 35 27.72 7.41 -5.09
CA GLU A 35 26.57 7.52 -6.01
C GLU A 35 25.35 8.14 -5.33
N LEU A 36 25.21 7.98 -4.01
CA LEU A 36 24.16 8.63 -3.23
C LEU A 36 24.35 10.15 -3.09
N ILE A 37 25.57 10.67 -3.19
CA ILE A 37 25.88 12.10 -3.02
C ILE A 37 25.00 13.00 -3.89
N PRO A 38 24.98 12.84 -5.23
CA PRO A 38 24.16 13.69 -6.10
C PRO A 38 22.66 13.45 -5.89
N LEU A 39 22.25 12.21 -5.62
CA LEU A 39 20.85 11.86 -5.41
C LEU A 39 20.26 12.49 -4.14
N LEU A 40 21.08 12.61 -3.09
CA LEU A 40 20.70 13.23 -1.83
C LEU A 40 21.08 14.72 -1.78
N GLU A 41 21.39 15.31 -2.95
CA GLU A 41 21.69 16.74 -3.13
C GLU A 41 22.89 17.24 -2.29
N TYR A 42 23.91 16.38 -2.07
CA TYR A 42 25.19 16.77 -1.50
C TYR A 42 26.19 17.12 -2.60
N ASN A 43 27.00 18.16 -2.39
CA ASN A 43 27.97 18.62 -3.39
C ASN A 43 29.34 17.99 -3.20
N GLU A 44 29.70 17.60 -1.96
CA GLU A 44 31.03 17.12 -1.62
C GLU A 44 30.97 15.94 -0.66
N TYR A 45 31.87 14.96 -0.90
CA TYR A 45 31.98 13.75 -0.07
C TYR A 45 32.23 14.08 1.42
N ARG A 46 33.05 15.08 1.74
CA ARG A 46 33.34 15.44 3.13
C ARG A 46 32.12 15.87 3.94
N PHE A 47 31.13 16.50 3.31
CA PHE A 47 29.86 16.85 3.98
C PHE A 47 28.95 15.64 4.10
N PHE A 48 28.93 14.79 3.09
CA PHE A 48 28.16 13.56 3.11
C PHE A 48 28.72 12.53 4.12
N LYS A 49 30.07 12.46 4.24
CA LYS A 49 30.74 11.62 5.24
C LYS A 49 30.25 11.91 6.67
N LYS A 50 30.02 13.18 7.01
CA LYS A 50 29.47 13.53 8.33
C LYS A 50 28.08 12.96 8.58
N VAL A 51 27.30 12.78 7.52
CA VAL A 51 25.96 12.14 7.61
C VAL A 51 26.11 10.64 7.77
N ILE A 52 27.06 10.04 7.05
CA ILE A 52 27.41 8.61 7.21
C ILE A 52 27.85 8.36 8.67
N ASP A 53 28.74 9.19 9.21
CA ASP A 53 29.22 9.05 10.60
C ASP A 53 28.07 9.13 11.62
N LYS A 54 27.09 10.04 11.41
CA LYS A 54 25.88 10.10 12.24
C LYS A 54 25.02 8.84 12.11
N ALA A 55 24.88 8.31 10.90
CA ALA A 55 24.11 7.10 10.65
C ALA A 55 24.78 5.87 11.28
N ILE A 56 26.12 5.78 11.24
CA ILE A 56 26.91 4.75 11.92
C ILE A 56 26.66 4.83 13.45
N ASN A 57 26.79 6.02 14.04
CA ASN A 57 26.53 6.20 15.48
C ASN A 57 25.07 5.81 15.84
N ALA A 58 24.10 6.13 15.01
CA ALA A 58 22.71 5.74 15.23
C ALA A 58 22.52 4.22 15.12
N CYS A 59 23.24 3.55 14.22
CA CYS A 59 23.24 2.10 14.08
C CYS A 59 23.80 1.43 15.34
N GLU A 60 24.97 1.86 15.79
CA GLU A 60 25.65 1.31 16.98
C GLU A 60 24.87 1.56 18.26
N ALA A 61 24.18 2.69 18.39
CA ALA A 61 23.36 3.02 19.55
C ALA A 61 22.13 2.10 19.72
N THR A 62 21.81 1.30 18.71
CA THR A 62 20.69 0.33 18.70
C THR A 62 21.16 -1.13 18.69
N ASP A 63 22.39 -1.39 19.18
CA ASP A 63 23.03 -2.71 19.24
C ASP A 63 23.17 -3.43 17.89
N ASN A 64 23.06 -2.71 16.77
CA ASN A 64 23.34 -3.24 15.45
C ASN A 64 24.83 -3.08 15.11
N LYS A 65 25.41 -4.08 14.45
CA LYS A 65 26.81 -4.01 14.00
C LYS A 65 26.92 -3.11 12.78
N ALA A 66 27.52 -1.93 12.95
CA ALA A 66 27.71 -0.99 11.83
C ALA A 66 28.52 -1.61 10.68
N SER A 67 29.49 -2.51 10.96
CA SER A 67 30.27 -3.22 9.94
C SER A 67 29.45 -4.07 8.96
N ASP A 68 28.25 -4.52 9.36
CA ASP A 68 27.37 -5.32 8.51
C ASP A 68 26.56 -4.45 7.53
N HIS A 69 26.54 -3.13 7.78
CA HIS A 69 25.72 -2.18 7.04
C HIS A 69 26.51 -1.08 6.33
N PHE A 70 27.69 -0.74 6.85
CA PHE A 70 28.56 0.32 6.34
C PHE A 70 29.94 -0.27 6.10
N VAL A 71 30.14 -0.94 4.96
CA VAL A 71 31.40 -1.58 4.60
C VAL A 71 32.30 -0.53 3.96
N GLN A 72 33.36 -0.12 4.66
CA GLN A 72 34.35 0.80 4.12
C GLN A 72 35.21 0.11 3.05
N VAL A 73 35.30 0.73 1.90
CA VAL A 73 36.07 0.24 0.75
C VAL A 73 36.96 1.36 0.20
N HIS A 74 38.04 0.96 -0.49
CA HIS A 74 38.91 1.87 -1.19
C HIS A 74 38.84 1.58 -2.69
N GLU A 75 38.57 2.62 -3.47
CA GLU A 75 38.39 2.52 -4.92
C GLU A 75 39.47 3.30 -5.64
N MET A 76 40.00 2.75 -6.73
CA MET A 76 40.95 3.44 -7.60
C MET A 76 40.21 4.28 -8.64
N VAL A 77 40.39 5.56 -8.64
CA VAL A 77 39.87 6.47 -9.67
C VAL A 77 40.98 7.06 -10.51
N THR A 78 40.78 7.14 -11.81
CA THR A 78 41.72 7.77 -12.73
C THR A 78 41.56 9.29 -12.67
N ILE A 79 42.63 10.01 -12.38
CA ILE A 79 42.68 11.48 -12.42
C ILE A 79 43.19 11.97 -13.78
N GLY A 80 42.97 13.26 -14.09
CA GLY A 80 43.18 13.84 -15.42
C GLY A 80 44.57 13.69 -16.03
N SER A 81 45.58 13.24 -15.26
CA SER A 81 46.91 12.86 -15.75
C SER A 81 47.08 11.40 -16.13
N GLY A 82 46.00 10.58 -16.05
CA GLY A 82 46.07 9.13 -16.23
C GLY A 82 46.59 8.36 -15.00
N ALA A 83 46.97 9.05 -13.93
CA ALA A 83 47.42 8.42 -12.68
C ALA A 83 46.19 7.92 -11.89
N GLY A 84 46.33 6.74 -11.24
CA GLY A 84 45.33 6.20 -10.31
C GLY A 84 45.45 6.90 -8.95
N ARG A 85 44.32 7.29 -8.36
CA ARG A 85 44.23 7.75 -6.98
C ARG A 85 43.28 6.88 -6.21
N GLU A 86 43.72 6.40 -5.06
CA GLU A 86 42.86 5.70 -4.11
C GLU A 86 41.94 6.69 -3.39
N ILE A 87 40.65 6.37 -3.33
CA ILE A 87 39.65 7.16 -2.64
C ILE A 87 38.83 6.29 -1.71
N GLU A 88 38.46 6.83 -0.56
CA GLU A 88 37.55 6.19 0.39
C GLU A 88 36.12 6.18 -0.16
N ASN A 89 35.43 5.06 0.00
CA ASN A 89 34.01 4.89 -0.27
C ASN A 89 33.37 3.96 0.77
N TYR A 90 32.03 3.81 0.73
CA TYR A 90 31.28 2.83 1.52
C TYR A 90 30.36 2.05 0.59
N HIS A 91 30.31 0.75 0.77
CA HIS A 91 29.20 -0.10 0.33
C HIS A 91 28.19 -0.14 1.45
N LEU A 92 26.97 0.31 1.16
CA LEU A 92 25.90 0.52 2.13
C LEU A 92 24.80 -0.50 1.92
N SER A 93 24.33 -1.11 3.00
CA SER A 93 23.09 -1.90 2.94
C SER A 93 21.87 -0.98 2.75
N ARG A 94 20.73 -1.54 2.41
CA ARG A 94 19.45 -0.79 2.36
C ARG A 94 19.14 -0.11 3.70
N TYR A 95 19.41 -0.78 4.82
CA TYR A 95 19.24 -0.20 6.16
C TYR A 95 20.15 1.00 6.40
N ALA A 96 21.42 0.92 5.97
CA ALA A 96 22.35 2.05 6.06
C ALA A 96 21.86 3.26 5.23
N CYS A 97 21.33 3.04 4.02
CA CYS A 97 20.74 4.11 3.21
C CYS A 97 19.56 4.78 3.93
N TYR A 98 18.74 4.02 4.64
CA TYR A 98 17.64 4.56 5.44
C TYR A 98 18.15 5.42 6.60
N LEU A 99 19.13 4.93 7.35
CA LEU A 99 19.74 5.71 8.44
C LEU A 99 20.41 6.99 7.93
N ILE A 100 21.07 6.95 6.77
CA ILE A 100 21.66 8.14 6.12
C ILE A 100 20.57 9.16 5.79
N ALA A 101 19.47 8.74 5.16
CA ALA A 101 18.36 9.63 4.84
C ALA A 101 17.73 10.25 6.11
N MET A 102 17.54 9.44 7.17
CA MET A 102 16.98 9.92 8.45
C MET A 102 17.90 10.92 9.16
N ASN A 103 19.23 10.82 9.00
CA ASN A 103 20.21 11.71 9.61
C ASN A 103 20.65 12.86 8.67
N GLY A 104 20.11 12.90 7.46
CA GLY A 104 20.38 13.94 6.46
C GLY A 104 19.76 15.30 6.77
N ASP A 105 20.18 16.32 6.04
CA ASP A 105 19.65 17.69 6.19
C ASP A 105 18.25 17.81 5.58
N PRO A 106 17.17 18.00 6.37
CA PRO A 106 15.80 18.04 5.88
C PRO A 106 15.48 19.26 5.01
N ARG A 107 16.39 20.26 4.91
CA ARG A 107 16.25 21.37 3.96
C ARG A 107 16.51 20.95 2.52
N LYS A 108 17.15 19.82 2.30
CA LYS A 108 17.32 19.19 0.99
C LYS A 108 16.05 18.45 0.63
N ARG A 109 15.50 18.73 -0.56
CA ARG A 109 14.21 18.16 -0.97
C ARG A 109 14.23 16.63 -1.03
N ALA A 110 15.30 16.04 -1.55
CA ALA A 110 15.45 14.58 -1.62
C ALA A 110 15.46 13.94 -0.22
N ILE A 111 16.11 14.54 0.75
CA ILE A 111 16.11 14.09 2.15
C ILE A 111 14.72 14.22 2.77
N ALA A 112 14.06 15.37 2.61
CA ALA A 112 12.72 15.58 3.15
C ALA A 112 11.70 14.57 2.59
N LEU A 113 11.75 14.28 1.28
CA LEU A 113 10.91 13.27 0.64
C LEU A 113 11.21 11.86 1.17
N ALA A 114 12.48 11.49 1.33
CA ALA A 114 12.86 10.19 1.89
C ALA A 114 12.39 10.03 3.34
N GLN A 115 12.56 11.05 4.18
CA GLN A 115 12.08 11.04 5.58
C GLN A 115 10.55 10.91 5.66
N THR A 116 9.81 11.63 4.80
CA THR A 116 8.36 11.52 4.71
C THR A 116 7.94 10.13 4.28
N TYR A 117 8.58 9.57 3.24
CA TYR A 117 8.34 8.20 2.78
C TYR A 117 8.51 7.18 3.91
N PHE A 118 9.63 7.25 4.66
CA PHE A 118 9.86 6.31 5.77
C PHE A 118 8.84 6.47 6.90
N ALA A 119 8.49 7.70 7.28
CA ALA A 119 7.48 7.93 8.29
C ALA A 119 6.12 7.30 7.91
N VAL A 120 5.72 7.47 6.64
CA VAL A 120 4.47 6.90 6.11
C VAL A 120 4.54 5.37 6.05
N LYS A 121 5.64 4.80 5.52
CA LYS A 121 5.79 3.34 5.39
C LYS A 121 5.91 2.65 6.75
N THR A 122 6.63 3.23 7.71
CA THR A 122 6.67 2.72 9.09
C THR A 122 5.28 2.70 9.69
N ARG A 123 4.50 3.79 9.51
CA ARG A 123 3.13 3.83 10.03
C ARG A 123 2.22 2.81 9.36
N GLN A 124 2.35 2.60 8.05
CA GLN A 124 1.62 1.54 7.34
C GLN A 124 1.97 0.15 7.90
N GLN A 125 3.26 -0.12 8.14
CA GLN A 125 3.71 -1.39 8.71
C GLN A 125 3.20 -1.59 10.13
N GLU A 126 3.28 -0.57 10.99
CA GLU A 126 2.72 -0.62 12.35
C GLU A 126 1.21 -0.97 12.34
N LEU A 127 0.46 -0.45 11.36
CA LEU A 127 -0.95 -0.76 11.21
C LEU A 127 -1.18 -2.22 10.80
N ILE A 128 -0.33 -2.76 9.92
CA ILE A 128 -0.37 -4.17 9.52
C ILE A 128 -0.02 -5.06 10.71
N ASP A 129 1.09 -4.79 11.40
CA ASP A 129 1.59 -5.59 12.51
C ASP A 129 0.64 -5.57 13.73
N ASN A 130 -0.12 -4.48 13.87
CA ASN A 130 -1.11 -4.34 14.93
C ASN A 130 -2.54 -4.59 14.48
N TYR A 131 -2.76 -5.13 13.26
CA TYR A 131 -4.10 -5.33 12.72
C TYR A 131 -5.02 -6.12 13.66
N ASP A 132 -4.50 -7.18 14.28
CA ASP A 132 -5.27 -7.99 15.23
C ASP A 132 -5.63 -7.25 16.53
N LYS A 133 -4.84 -6.22 16.87
CA LYS A 133 -5.07 -5.35 18.02
C LYS A 133 -5.98 -4.15 17.70
N LEU A 134 -6.27 -3.93 16.40
CA LEU A 134 -7.20 -2.87 16.00
C LEU A 134 -8.61 -3.23 16.47
N ASN A 135 -9.34 -2.24 16.95
CA ASN A 135 -10.77 -2.40 17.17
C ASN A 135 -11.51 -2.54 15.82
N ASP A 136 -12.73 -3.04 15.85
CA ASP A 136 -13.56 -3.28 14.67
C ASP A 136 -13.66 -2.06 13.76
N ASP A 137 -13.84 -0.87 14.31
CA ASP A 137 -13.97 0.38 13.54
C ASP A 137 -12.71 0.73 12.75
N ASN A 138 -11.52 0.52 13.32
CA ASN A 138 -10.26 0.74 12.62
C ASN A 138 -10.03 -0.30 11.52
N LYS A 139 -10.39 -1.57 11.76
CA LYS A 139 -10.38 -2.64 10.73
C LYS A 139 -11.31 -2.28 9.57
N ARG A 140 -12.52 -1.81 9.87
CA ARG A 140 -13.48 -1.36 8.86
C ARG A 140 -12.94 -0.21 8.00
N LEU A 141 -12.30 0.78 8.63
CA LEU A 141 -11.67 1.91 7.91
C LEU A 141 -10.58 1.42 6.95
N ALA A 142 -9.66 0.57 7.42
CA ALA A 142 -8.57 0.03 6.62
C ALA A 142 -9.10 -0.77 5.41
N ILE A 143 -10.01 -1.71 5.63
CA ILE A 143 -10.57 -2.54 4.55
C ILE A 143 -11.37 -1.67 3.56
N ARG A 144 -12.12 -0.68 4.04
CA ARG A 144 -12.94 0.19 3.17
C ARG A 144 -12.06 1.05 2.24
N GLN A 145 -10.90 1.46 2.70
CA GLN A 145 -9.93 2.17 1.87
C GLN A 145 -9.39 1.27 0.75
N GLU A 146 -8.96 0.05 1.08
CA GLU A 146 -8.52 -0.92 0.07
C GLU A 146 -9.63 -1.24 -0.94
N MET A 147 -10.88 -1.38 -0.48
CA MET A 147 -12.01 -1.58 -1.38
C MET A 147 -12.21 -0.44 -2.38
N ARG A 148 -11.91 0.83 -2.02
CA ARG A 148 -12.03 1.95 -2.96
C ARG A 148 -11.07 1.78 -4.14
N LYS A 149 -9.81 1.40 -3.87
CA LYS A 149 -8.78 1.12 -4.87
C LYS A 149 -9.19 -0.06 -5.76
N HIS A 150 -9.52 -1.19 -5.14
CA HIS A 150 -9.89 -2.41 -5.87
C HIS A 150 -11.21 -2.30 -6.65
N ASN A 151 -12.17 -1.51 -6.20
CA ASN A 151 -13.40 -1.28 -6.96
C ASN A 151 -13.13 -0.49 -8.26
N LYS A 152 -12.15 0.44 -8.26
CA LYS A 152 -11.73 1.13 -9.49
C LYS A 152 -11.08 0.12 -10.44
N SER A 153 -10.13 -0.68 -9.96
CA SER A 153 -9.44 -1.70 -10.75
C SER A 153 -10.39 -2.79 -11.29
N LEU A 154 -11.36 -3.21 -10.48
CA LEU A 154 -12.43 -4.11 -10.90
C LEU A 154 -13.32 -3.50 -11.99
N ALA A 155 -13.65 -2.20 -11.87
CA ALA A 155 -14.42 -1.49 -12.89
C ALA A 155 -13.66 -1.43 -14.22
N ASP A 156 -12.35 -1.18 -14.19
CA ASP A 156 -11.49 -1.17 -15.38
C ASP A 156 -11.42 -2.57 -16.03
N ALA A 157 -11.30 -3.64 -15.22
CA ALA A 157 -11.31 -5.00 -15.72
C ALA A 157 -12.67 -5.37 -16.35
N ALA A 158 -13.78 -4.96 -15.73
CA ALA A 158 -15.12 -5.14 -16.25
C ALA A 158 -15.34 -4.35 -17.56
N HIS A 159 -14.82 -3.11 -17.63
CA HIS A 159 -14.85 -2.31 -18.86
C HIS A 159 -14.16 -3.03 -20.02
N ASN A 160 -12.95 -3.55 -19.79
CA ASN A 160 -12.18 -4.30 -20.78
C ASN A 160 -12.86 -5.61 -21.20
N ALA A 161 -13.73 -6.13 -20.35
CA ALA A 161 -14.59 -7.28 -20.65
C ALA A 161 -15.89 -6.92 -21.38
N GLY A 162 -16.16 -5.60 -21.63
CA GLY A 162 -17.34 -5.15 -22.37
C GLY A 162 -18.51 -4.64 -21.53
N VAL A 163 -18.29 -4.39 -20.23
CA VAL A 163 -19.24 -3.70 -19.33
C VAL A 163 -19.05 -2.18 -19.51
N ILE A 164 -19.81 -1.56 -20.40
CA ILE A 164 -19.52 -0.16 -20.82
C ILE A 164 -20.54 0.84 -20.25
N GLN A 165 -21.83 0.51 -20.29
CA GLN A 165 -22.87 1.43 -19.89
C GLN A 165 -23.07 1.47 -18.36
N PRO A 166 -23.47 2.60 -17.76
CA PRO A 166 -23.73 2.68 -16.30
C PRO A 166 -24.72 1.62 -15.81
N LYS A 167 -25.73 1.27 -16.62
CA LYS A 167 -26.68 0.19 -16.33
C LYS A 167 -26.00 -1.18 -16.28
N ASP A 168 -25.06 -1.43 -17.20
CA ASP A 168 -24.32 -2.71 -17.23
C ASP A 168 -23.43 -2.85 -15.99
N TYR A 169 -22.81 -1.76 -15.52
CA TYR A 169 -22.06 -1.76 -14.25
C TYR A 169 -22.95 -2.07 -13.04
N ALA A 170 -24.17 -1.53 -13.01
CA ALA A 170 -25.11 -1.85 -11.93
C ALA A 170 -25.50 -3.33 -11.94
N ILE A 171 -25.71 -3.93 -13.11
CA ILE A 171 -25.99 -5.36 -13.28
C ILE A 171 -24.77 -6.19 -12.86
N PHE A 172 -23.57 -5.80 -13.32
CA PHE A 172 -22.30 -6.45 -12.95
C PHE A 172 -22.08 -6.46 -11.43
N GLN A 173 -22.26 -5.33 -10.76
CA GLN A 173 -22.12 -5.25 -9.31
C GLN A 173 -23.18 -6.11 -8.59
N ASN A 174 -24.43 -6.09 -9.06
CA ASN A 174 -25.47 -6.95 -8.50
C ASN A 174 -25.20 -8.43 -8.71
N ALA A 175 -24.58 -8.84 -9.81
CA ALA A 175 -24.19 -10.24 -10.02
C ALA A 175 -23.25 -10.71 -8.89
N GLY A 176 -22.23 -9.91 -8.54
CA GLY A 176 -21.34 -10.25 -7.45
C GLY A 176 -22.02 -10.26 -6.08
N TYR A 177 -22.93 -9.31 -5.81
CA TYR A 177 -23.71 -9.36 -4.57
C TYR A 177 -24.61 -10.61 -4.51
N LYS A 178 -25.33 -10.94 -5.57
CA LYS A 178 -26.15 -12.15 -5.62
C LYS A 178 -25.36 -13.43 -5.33
N GLY A 179 -24.14 -13.55 -5.86
CA GLY A 179 -23.25 -14.66 -5.55
C GLY A 179 -22.91 -14.73 -4.08
N LEU A 180 -22.44 -13.64 -3.50
CA LEU A 180 -21.96 -13.61 -2.11
C LEU A 180 -23.09 -13.66 -1.07
N TYR A 181 -24.24 -13.05 -1.34
CA TYR A 181 -25.37 -12.91 -0.41
C TYR A 181 -26.56 -13.82 -0.76
N GLY A 182 -26.31 -14.97 -1.38
CA GLY A 182 -27.34 -16.00 -1.60
C GLY A 182 -28.52 -15.53 -2.46
N GLY A 183 -28.27 -14.71 -3.49
CA GLY A 183 -29.29 -14.19 -4.42
C GLY A 183 -29.72 -12.75 -4.16
N MET A 184 -29.32 -12.13 -3.04
CA MET A 184 -29.70 -10.75 -2.71
C MET A 184 -29.00 -9.74 -3.61
N THR A 185 -29.77 -8.77 -4.11
CA THR A 185 -29.25 -7.59 -4.81
C THR A 185 -28.76 -6.55 -3.81
N ARG A 186 -28.06 -5.50 -4.31
CA ARG A 186 -27.70 -4.33 -3.49
C ARG A 186 -28.91 -3.72 -2.77
N GLN A 187 -30.08 -3.70 -3.42
CA GLN A 187 -31.32 -3.17 -2.83
C GLN A 187 -31.85 -4.08 -1.72
N ASP A 188 -31.79 -5.41 -1.90
CA ASP A 188 -32.19 -6.36 -0.89
C ASP A 188 -31.30 -6.29 0.35
N ILE A 189 -29.97 -6.20 0.17
CA ILE A 189 -29.02 -6.00 1.26
C ILE A 189 -29.30 -4.69 2.00
N HIS A 190 -29.57 -3.61 1.24
CA HIS A 190 -29.89 -2.31 1.83
C HIS A 190 -31.16 -2.36 2.69
N ALA A 191 -32.20 -3.03 2.20
CA ALA A 191 -33.46 -3.23 2.94
C ALA A 191 -33.24 -4.15 4.16
N HIS A 192 -32.50 -5.24 3.99
CA HIS A 192 -32.17 -6.20 5.07
C HIS A 192 -31.44 -5.52 6.25
N LYS A 193 -30.51 -4.61 5.94
CA LYS A 193 -29.78 -3.82 6.95
C LYS A 193 -30.60 -2.63 7.50
N HIS A 194 -31.86 -2.47 7.10
CA HIS A 194 -32.74 -1.35 7.53
C HIS A 194 -32.12 0.04 7.31
N LEU A 195 -31.38 0.23 6.23
CA LEU A 195 -30.68 1.48 5.95
C LEU A 195 -31.63 2.56 5.38
N LYS A 196 -31.33 3.83 5.69
CA LYS A 196 -32.03 4.98 5.10
C LYS A 196 -31.64 5.11 3.62
N LYS A 197 -32.52 5.62 2.77
CA LYS A 197 -32.35 5.74 1.32
C LYS A 197 -31.04 6.37 0.86
N SER A 198 -30.50 7.30 1.67
CA SER A 198 -29.23 8.01 1.40
C SER A 198 -27.96 7.26 1.87
N GLN A 199 -28.11 6.14 2.58
CA GLN A 199 -27.01 5.41 3.17
C GLN A 199 -26.46 4.34 2.20
N ASN A 200 -25.13 4.22 2.16
CA ASN A 200 -24.45 3.22 1.31
C ASN A 200 -24.24 1.93 2.11
N ILE A 201 -24.59 0.78 1.53
CA ILE A 201 -24.43 -0.53 2.18
C ILE A 201 -22.99 -0.78 2.68
N LEU A 202 -21.98 -0.43 1.87
CA LEU A 202 -20.56 -0.64 2.21
C LEU A 202 -20.10 0.17 3.42
N ASP A 203 -20.80 1.26 3.77
CA ASP A 203 -20.45 2.09 4.92
C ASP A 203 -21.03 1.55 6.23
N TYR A 204 -21.94 0.57 6.12
CA TYR A 204 -22.62 -0.11 7.23
C TYR A 204 -22.36 -1.62 7.27
N MET A 205 -21.21 -2.04 6.77
CA MET A 205 -20.70 -3.40 6.88
C MET A 205 -19.65 -3.48 7.98
N GLY A 206 -19.64 -4.57 8.75
CA GLY A 206 -18.58 -4.91 9.70
C GLY A 206 -17.28 -5.29 8.97
N HIS A 207 -16.18 -5.46 9.71
CA HIS A 207 -14.89 -5.74 9.09
C HIS A 207 -14.88 -7.09 8.35
N GLU A 208 -15.52 -8.14 8.88
CA GLU A 208 -15.61 -9.46 8.24
C GLU A 208 -16.39 -9.40 6.92
N GLU A 209 -17.53 -8.69 6.93
CA GLU A 209 -18.36 -8.52 5.74
C GLU A 209 -17.64 -7.71 4.65
N LEU A 210 -16.92 -6.65 5.05
CA LEU A 210 -16.07 -5.87 4.14
C LEU A 210 -14.92 -6.72 3.58
N ALA A 211 -14.29 -7.56 4.39
CA ALA A 211 -13.22 -8.46 3.95
C ALA A 211 -13.73 -9.48 2.92
N ALA A 212 -14.89 -10.08 3.12
CA ALA A 212 -15.50 -10.98 2.15
C ALA A 212 -15.81 -10.28 0.81
N ASN A 213 -16.31 -9.03 0.87
CA ASN A 213 -16.55 -8.20 -0.32
C ASN A 213 -15.27 -7.79 -1.03
N LEU A 214 -14.20 -7.46 -0.30
CA LEU A 214 -12.89 -7.14 -0.85
C LEU A 214 -12.31 -8.37 -1.57
N PHE A 215 -12.34 -9.53 -0.93
CA PHE A 215 -11.84 -10.77 -1.53
C PHE A 215 -12.61 -11.13 -2.79
N ARG A 216 -13.95 -11.03 -2.78
CA ARG A 216 -14.78 -11.20 -3.99
C ARG A 216 -14.34 -10.26 -5.11
N ALA A 217 -14.14 -8.96 -4.80
CA ALA A 217 -13.78 -7.97 -5.80
C ALA A 217 -12.39 -8.24 -6.42
N THR A 218 -11.37 -8.50 -5.58
CA THR A 218 -10.00 -8.79 -6.03
C THR A 218 -9.92 -10.08 -6.85
N GLN A 219 -10.61 -11.16 -6.42
CA GLN A 219 -10.61 -12.42 -7.16
C GLN A 219 -11.38 -12.32 -8.48
N THR A 220 -12.45 -11.52 -8.54
CA THR A 220 -13.18 -11.26 -9.80
C THR A 220 -12.29 -10.52 -10.78
N GLU A 221 -11.62 -9.44 -10.33
CA GLU A 221 -10.68 -8.68 -11.15
C GLU A 221 -9.58 -9.58 -11.71
N ALA A 222 -8.90 -10.33 -10.84
CA ALA A 222 -7.83 -11.25 -11.22
C ALA A 222 -8.30 -12.30 -12.24
N LYS A 223 -9.51 -12.85 -12.05
CA LYS A 223 -10.09 -13.85 -12.95
C LYS A 223 -10.44 -13.25 -14.32
N LEU A 224 -11.10 -12.07 -14.35
CA LEU A 224 -11.43 -11.38 -15.61
C LEU A 224 -10.18 -11.09 -16.44
N ARG A 225 -9.08 -10.64 -15.81
CA ARG A 225 -7.82 -10.38 -16.48
C ARG A 225 -7.12 -11.66 -16.97
N ARG A 226 -6.98 -12.65 -16.09
CA ARG A 226 -6.29 -13.92 -16.38
C ARG A 226 -6.94 -14.68 -17.52
N GLU A 227 -8.31 -14.74 -17.54
CA GLU A 227 -9.06 -15.47 -18.54
C GLU A 227 -9.39 -14.61 -19.78
N ASN A 228 -8.95 -13.34 -19.80
CA ASN A 228 -9.27 -12.38 -20.85
C ASN A 228 -10.75 -12.39 -21.23
N THR A 229 -11.61 -12.40 -20.21
CA THR A 229 -13.07 -12.53 -20.36
C THR A 229 -13.61 -11.48 -21.30
N LYS A 230 -14.46 -11.88 -22.27
CA LYS A 230 -15.10 -10.97 -23.24
C LYS A 230 -16.62 -11.14 -23.19
N GLY A 231 -17.29 -9.99 -23.24
CA GLY A 231 -18.76 -9.90 -23.18
C GLY A 231 -19.27 -9.67 -21.75
N LYS A 232 -20.23 -8.75 -21.63
CA LYS A 232 -20.79 -8.34 -20.33
C LYS A 232 -21.52 -9.50 -19.61
N GLU A 233 -22.13 -10.41 -20.33
CA GLU A 233 -22.80 -11.58 -19.77
C GLU A 233 -21.79 -12.54 -19.14
N ALA A 234 -20.65 -12.77 -19.79
CA ALA A 234 -19.55 -13.58 -19.26
C ALA A 234 -18.91 -12.91 -18.04
N ALA A 235 -18.73 -11.58 -18.08
CA ALA A 235 -18.24 -10.83 -16.94
C ALA A 235 -19.18 -10.91 -15.72
N ASN A 236 -20.49 -10.75 -15.96
CA ASN A 236 -21.51 -10.89 -14.92
C ASN A 236 -21.51 -12.30 -14.30
N LYS A 237 -21.43 -13.33 -15.16
CA LYS A 237 -21.33 -14.71 -14.68
C LYS A 237 -20.07 -14.94 -13.86
N THR A 238 -18.93 -14.47 -14.32
CA THR A 238 -17.67 -14.57 -13.56
C THR A 238 -17.79 -13.91 -12.19
N HIS A 239 -18.38 -12.72 -12.10
CA HIS A 239 -18.56 -12.02 -10.83
C HIS A 239 -19.50 -12.74 -9.88
N PHE A 240 -20.57 -13.33 -10.41
CA PHE A 240 -21.49 -14.16 -9.64
C PHE A 240 -20.80 -15.42 -9.13
N ASP A 241 -20.12 -16.17 -10.00
CA ASP A 241 -19.44 -17.42 -9.67
C ASP A 241 -18.36 -17.22 -8.59
N VAL A 242 -17.58 -16.15 -8.68
CA VAL A 242 -16.59 -15.78 -7.64
C VAL A 242 -17.29 -15.45 -6.32
N GLY A 243 -18.38 -14.68 -6.36
CA GLY A 243 -19.17 -14.39 -5.16
C GLY A 243 -19.72 -15.64 -4.50
N ALA A 244 -20.27 -16.57 -5.30
CA ALA A 244 -20.78 -17.85 -4.83
C ALA A 244 -19.67 -18.75 -4.24
N ALA A 245 -18.50 -18.76 -4.84
CA ALA A 245 -17.34 -19.50 -4.33
C ALA A 245 -16.88 -18.96 -2.97
N VAL A 246 -16.79 -17.63 -2.81
CA VAL A 246 -16.47 -17.00 -1.51
C VAL A 246 -17.51 -17.36 -0.47
N ARG A 247 -18.81 -17.30 -0.80
CA ARG A 247 -19.89 -17.72 0.08
C ARG A 247 -19.76 -19.19 0.51
N GLN A 248 -19.49 -20.08 -0.44
CA GLN A 248 -19.31 -21.50 -0.17
C GLN A 248 -18.13 -21.73 0.79
N THR A 249 -17.01 -21.03 0.57
CA THR A 249 -15.84 -21.12 1.46
C THR A 249 -16.18 -20.69 2.90
N ILE A 250 -16.92 -19.58 3.08
CA ILE A 250 -17.38 -19.15 4.41
C ILE A 250 -18.22 -20.24 5.07
N LYS A 251 -19.14 -20.84 4.32
CA LYS A 251 -20.01 -21.92 4.79
C LYS A 251 -19.21 -23.16 5.20
N ASP A 252 -18.26 -23.59 4.37
CA ASP A 252 -17.43 -24.77 4.61
C ASP A 252 -16.53 -24.62 5.83
N LEU A 253 -16.12 -23.38 6.15
CA LEU A 253 -15.38 -23.02 7.35
C LEU A 253 -16.27 -22.86 8.60
N GLY A 254 -17.59 -23.00 8.48
CA GLY A 254 -18.54 -22.79 9.58
C GLY A 254 -18.71 -21.32 9.98
N GLY A 255 -18.35 -20.38 9.10
CA GLY A 255 -18.45 -18.94 9.34
C GLY A 255 -19.90 -18.42 9.22
N THR A 256 -20.16 -17.25 9.81
CA THR A 256 -21.46 -16.55 9.67
C THR A 256 -21.63 -16.00 8.26
N MET A 257 -22.80 -16.18 7.67
CA MET A 257 -23.09 -15.65 6.34
C MET A 257 -23.06 -14.11 6.33
N PRO A 258 -22.61 -13.48 5.23
CA PRO A 258 -22.47 -12.02 5.18
C PRO A 258 -23.74 -11.25 5.53
N GLU A 259 -24.91 -11.73 5.15
CA GLU A 259 -26.20 -11.13 5.47
C GLU A 259 -26.58 -11.23 6.96
N ASP A 260 -26.06 -12.23 7.67
CA ASP A 260 -26.37 -12.50 9.08
C ASP A 260 -25.38 -11.79 10.04
N LEU A 261 -24.33 -11.15 9.50
CA LEU A 261 -23.40 -10.37 10.29
C LEU A 261 -24.03 -9.07 10.81
N PRO A 262 -23.66 -8.64 12.03
CA PRO A 262 -24.28 -7.46 12.63
C PRO A 262 -24.01 -6.18 11.84
N THR A 263 -25.03 -5.33 11.70
CA THR A 263 -24.90 -4.02 11.07
C THR A 263 -24.35 -3.01 12.08
N PRO A 264 -23.18 -2.41 11.81
CA PRO A 264 -22.60 -1.40 12.68
C PRO A 264 -23.49 -0.16 12.85
N LYS A 265 -23.52 0.42 14.05
CA LYS A 265 -24.31 1.63 14.36
C LYS A 265 -23.78 2.87 13.65
N GLU A 266 -22.46 2.98 13.51
CA GLU A 266 -21.78 4.11 12.88
C GLU A 266 -21.31 3.76 11.47
N SER A 267 -21.54 4.69 10.56
CA SER A 267 -21.02 4.57 9.18
C SER A 267 -19.51 4.84 9.10
N ILE A 268 -18.89 4.32 8.07
CA ILE A 268 -17.47 4.63 7.74
C ILE A 268 -17.25 6.15 7.67
N ARG A 269 -18.17 6.89 7.04
CA ARG A 269 -18.07 8.36 6.95
C ARG A 269 -18.08 9.05 8.32
N GLN A 270 -18.87 8.57 9.28
CA GLN A 270 -18.87 9.09 10.64
C GLN A 270 -17.54 8.78 11.35
N LEU A 271 -17.00 7.58 11.15
CA LEU A 271 -15.70 7.20 11.69
C LEU A 271 -14.58 8.06 11.10
N GLU A 272 -14.53 8.22 9.77
CA GLU A 272 -13.56 9.12 9.10
C GLU A 272 -13.62 10.55 9.68
N GLN A 273 -14.82 11.08 9.92
CA GLN A 273 -15.00 12.41 10.53
C GLN A 273 -14.46 12.50 11.97
N LYS A 274 -14.56 11.45 12.77
CA LYS A 274 -14.02 11.42 14.14
C LYS A 274 -12.48 11.46 14.14
N PHE A 275 -11.86 10.79 13.16
CA PHE A 275 -10.40 10.69 13.06
C PHE A 275 -9.75 11.83 12.28
N THR A 276 -10.52 12.64 11.54
CA THR A 276 -10.00 13.80 10.79
C THR A 276 -10.09 15.05 11.67
N PRO A 277 -8.97 15.74 11.97
CA PRO A 277 -9.01 16.98 12.74
C PRO A 277 -9.89 18.04 12.07
N LYS A 278 -10.62 18.82 12.88
CA LYS A 278 -11.53 19.88 12.38
C LYS A 278 -10.86 20.87 11.42
N LYS A 279 -9.54 21.08 11.55
CA LYS A 279 -8.75 22.02 10.73
C LYS A 279 -8.67 21.63 9.23
N TYR A 280 -8.87 20.36 8.88
CA TYR A 280 -8.77 19.83 7.50
C TYR A 280 -10.13 19.36 6.94
N ARG A 281 -11.25 19.80 7.51
CA ARG A 281 -12.61 19.43 7.06
C ARG A 281 -13.17 20.30 5.94
N ASN A 282 -12.50 21.38 5.57
CA ASN A 282 -13.00 22.42 4.66
C ASN A 282 -12.08 22.68 3.45
N GLU A 283 -11.26 21.71 3.03
CA GLU A 283 -10.55 21.77 1.75
C GLU A 283 -11.03 20.66 0.80
#